data_1968b4770a7914e8a4b2ba69aec1268f
#
_entry.id   1968b4770a7914e8a4b2ba69aec1268f
#
_cell.length_a   1.000
_cell.length_b   1.000
_cell.length_c   1.000
_cell.angle_alpha   90.00
_cell.angle_beta   90.00
_cell.angle_gamma   90.00
#
_symmetry.space_group_name_H-M   'P 1'
#
loop_
_entity.id
_entity.type
_entity.pdbx_description
1 polymer ?
#
loop_
_entity_poly.entity_id
_entity_poly.type
_entity_poly.pdbx_seq_one_letter_code
_entity_poly.pdbx_strand_id
1 'polypeptide(L)'
;MIKCDIYDYIEVACLYKIEVLLTLHSGEEIKGVADTTSINGDKQEFLVIKQGTEALNIELVSIKNMKALTPNPHFSSLDIY
;
A
#
# COMPACT_ATOMS: atom_id res chain seq x y z
N MET A 1 -10.96 -5.56 9.28
CA MET A 1 -11.18 -5.86 7.84
C MET A 1 -11.10 -4.56 7.04
N ILE A 2 -10.42 -4.60 5.90
CA ILE A 2 -10.31 -3.44 5.01
C ILE A 2 -11.63 -3.26 4.27
N LYS A 3 -12.11 -2.03 4.18
CA LYS A 3 -13.31 -1.73 3.41
C LYS A 3 -13.03 -1.88 1.92
N CYS A 4 -14.06 -2.27 1.14
CA CYS A 4 -13.91 -2.51 -0.30
C CYS A 4 -13.40 -1.28 -1.05
N ASP A 5 -13.87 -0.08 -0.71
CA ASP A 5 -13.42 1.14 -1.36
C ASP A 5 -11.94 1.45 -1.08
N ILE A 6 -11.45 1.17 0.13
CA ILE A 6 -10.03 1.29 0.46
C ILE A 6 -9.22 0.30 -0.38
N TYR A 7 -9.71 -0.92 -0.53
CA TYR A 7 -9.06 -1.93 -1.34
C TYR A 7 -8.93 -1.48 -2.81
N ASP A 8 -10.00 -0.87 -3.34
CA ASP A 8 -10.01 -0.35 -4.70
C ASP A 8 -8.94 0.73 -4.89
N TYR A 9 -8.75 1.62 -3.91
CA TYR A 9 -7.71 2.65 -3.96
C TYR A 9 -6.31 2.04 -3.91
N ILE A 10 -6.11 0.96 -3.15
CA ILE A 10 -4.83 0.24 -3.14
C ILE A 10 -4.55 -0.35 -4.52
N GLU A 11 -5.56 -0.93 -5.15
CA GLU A 11 -5.43 -1.46 -6.51
C GLU A 11 -5.12 -0.37 -7.53
N VAL A 12 -5.76 0.80 -7.40
CA VAL A 12 -5.46 1.96 -8.25
C VAL A 12 -4.01 2.39 -8.08
N ALA A 13 -3.51 2.45 -6.85
CA ALA A 13 -2.11 2.80 -6.60
C ALA A 13 -1.17 1.83 -7.31
N CYS A 14 -1.48 0.54 -7.29
CA CYS A 14 -0.67 -0.48 -7.97
C CYS A 14 -0.79 -0.35 -9.49
N LEU A 15 -1.99 -0.12 -9.99
CA LEU A 15 -2.24 0.00 -11.43
C LEU A 15 -1.42 1.14 -12.06
N TYR A 16 -1.37 2.28 -11.38
CA TYR A 16 -0.67 3.46 -11.88
C TYR A 16 0.74 3.60 -11.33
N LYS A 17 1.23 2.61 -10.59
CA LYS A 17 2.58 2.61 -10.01
C LYS A 17 2.86 3.91 -9.24
N ILE A 18 1.95 4.27 -8.36
CA ILE A 18 2.03 5.49 -7.57
C ILE A 18 3.09 5.31 -6.47
N GLU A 19 3.98 6.31 -6.33
CA GLU A 19 4.89 6.33 -5.20
C GLU A 19 4.12 6.69 -3.94
N VAL A 20 4.31 5.91 -2.88
CA VAL A 20 3.56 6.05 -1.64
C VAL A 20 4.48 6.06 -0.43
N LEU A 21 4.00 6.67 0.64
CA LEU A 21 4.60 6.58 1.96
C LEU A 21 3.63 5.82 2.86
N LEU A 22 4.06 4.66 3.33
CA LEU A 22 3.27 3.86 4.27
C LEU A 22 3.70 4.17 5.69
N THR A 23 2.72 4.42 6.55
CA THR A 23 2.95 4.51 8.00
C THR A 23 2.36 3.27 8.63
N LEU A 24 3.19 2.49 9.29
CA LEU A 24 2.75 1.27 9.96
C LEU A 24 2.26 1.58 11.38
N HIS A 25 1.48 0.66 11.95
CA HIS A 25 1.01 0.82 13.33
C HIS A 25 2.16 0.86 14.34
N SER A 26 3.32 0.29 13.98
CA SER A 26 4.53 0.37 14.80
C SER A 26 5.17 1.75 14.81
N GLY A 27 4.74 2.66 13.92
CA GLY A 27 5.37 3.96 13.73
C GLY A 27 6.42 3.97 12.64
N GLU A 28 6.81 2.81 12.12
CA GLU A 28 7.76 2.72 11.01
C GLU A 28 7.15 3.31 9.75
N GLU A 29 7.99 3.99 8.94
CA GLU A 29 7.57 4.53 7.65
C GLU A 29 8.33 3.83 6.54
N ILE A 30 7.60 3.48 5.47
CA ILE A 30 8.16 2.79 4.31
C ILE A 30 7.75 3.56 3.07
N LYS A 31 8.74 3.97 2.29
CA LYS A 31 8.54 4.73 1.05
C LYS A 31 8.90 3.86 -0.15
N GLY A 32 8.09 3.90 -1.18
CA GLY A 32 8.37 3.19 -2.42
C GLY A 32 7.20 3.24 -3.38
N VAL A 33 7.33 2.51 -4.49
CA VAL A 33 6.31 2.48 -5.53
C VAL A 33 5.39 1.29 -5.30
N ALA A 34 4.09 1.55 -5.25
CA ALA A 34 3.09 0.49 -5.15
C ALA A 34 3.16 -0.36 -6.44
N ASP A 35 3.41 -1.65 -6.29
CA ASP A 35 3.59 -2.54 -7.44
C ASP A 35 2.39 -3.45 -7.66
N THR A 36 2.05 -4.26 -6.67
CA THR A 36 0.92 -5.18 -6.77
C THR A 36 0.48 -5.60 -5.37
N THR A 37 -0.64 -6.30 -5.29
CA THR A 37 -1.07 -6.95 -4.06
C THR A 37 -0.86 -8.46 -4.21
N SER A 38 -0.71 -9.14 -3.09
CA SER A 38 -0.58 -10.58 -3.07
C SER A 38 -1.31 -11.16 -1.88
N ILE A 39 -1.60 -12.45 -1.95
CA ILE A 39 -2.23 -13.20 -0.87
C ILE A 39 -1.50 -14.53 -0.71
N ASN A 40 -1.24 -14.94 0.52
CA ASN A 40 -0.54 -16.20 0.77
C ASN A 40 -1.54 -17.34 1.06
N GLY A 41 -1.02 -18.54 1.36
CA GLY A 41 -1.82 -19.70 1.64
C GLY A 41 -2.70 -19.58 2.89
N ASP A 42 -2.35 -18.69 3.82
CA ASP A 42 -3.13 -18.43 5.04
C ASP A 42 -4.09 -17.26 4.84
N LYS A 43 -4.29 -16.81 3.60
CA LYS A 43 -5.16 -15.69 3.23
C LYS A 43 -4.74 -14.36 3.84
N GLN A 44 -3.47 -14.22 4.19
CA GLN A 44 -2.89 -12.94 4.56
C GLN A 44 -2.63 -12.13 3.30
N GLU A 45 -3.00 -10.85 3.33
CA GLU A 45 -2.90 -9.97 2.18
C GLU A 45 -1.74 -9.01 2.35
N PHE A 46 -1.00 -8.77 1.26
CA PHE A 46 0.20 -7.96 1.27
C PHE A 46 0.14 -6.91 0.16
N LEU A 47 0.73 -5.76 0.43
CA LEU A 47 1.05 -4.78 -0.59
C LEU A 47 2.54 -4.91 -0.90
N VAL A 48 2.87 -5.11 -2.16
CA VAL A 48 4.26 -5.18 -2.60
C VAL A 48 4.72 -3.78 -2.97
N ILE A 49 5.75 -3.32 -2.28
CA ILE A 49 6.35 -2.00 -2.48
C ILE A 49 7.73 -2.18 -3.10
N LYS A 50 7.99 -1.48 -4.20
CA LYS A 50 9.30 -1.51 -4.83
C LYS A 50 10.16 -0.32 -4.41
N GLN A 51 11.39 -0.63 -4.00
CA GLN A 51 12.42 0.35 -3.67
C GLN A 51 13.63 0.06 -4.56
N GLY A 52 13.71 0.75 -5.70
CA GLY A 52 14.74 0.44 -6.69
C GLY A 52 14.55 -0.96 -7.24
N THR A 53 15.54 -1.84 -7.02
CA THR A 53 15.47 -3.23 -7.47
C THR A 53 14.91 -4.19 -6.43
N GLU A 54 14.65 -3.70 -5.21
CA GLU A 54 14.12 -4.53 -4.14
C GLU A 54 12.60 -4.45 -4.08
N ALA A 55 11.97 -5.54 -3.66
CA ALA A 55 10.54 -5.61 -3.44
C ALA A 55 10.27 -6.01 -1.99
N LEU A 56 9.41 -5.25 -1.30
CA LEU A 56 9.03 -5.51 0.08
C LEU A 56 7.58 -5.94 0.12
N ASN A 57 7.29 -7.02 0.84
CA ASN A 57 5.91 -7.47 1.09
C ASN A 57 5.47 -6.91 2.42
N ILE A 58 4.51 -5.98 2.40
CA ILE A 58 4.01 -5.33 3.60
C ILE A 58 2.61 -5.85 3.86
N GLU A 59 2.40 -6.49 5.00
CA GLU A 59 1.09 -7.02 5.35
C GLU A 59 0.10 -5.88 5.52
N LEU A 60 -1.07 -5.97 4.86
CA LEU A 60 -2.03 -4.88 4.84
C LEU A 60 -2.50 -4.49 6.24
N VAL A 61 -2.69 -5.47 7.14
CA VAL A 61 -3.16 -5.19 8.50
C VAL A 61 -2.16 -4.38 9.32
N SER A 62 -0.88 -4.34 8.92
CA SER A 62 0.13 -3.56 9.61
C SER A 62 0.17 -2.10 9.18
N ILE A 63 -0.56 -1.75 8.11
CA ILE A 63 -0.52 -0.41 7.52
C ILE A 63 -1.61 0.46 8.16
N LYS A 64 -1.20 1.54 8.79
CA LYS A 64 -2.13 2.52 9.36
C LYS A 64 -2.60 3.51 8.31
N ASN A 65 -1.67 4.04 7.51
CA ASN A 65 -1.95 5.08 6.53
C ASN A 65 -1.09 4.89 5.30
N MET A 66 -1.65 5.23 4.14
CA MET A 66 -0.93 5.28 2.87
C MET A 66 -1.11 6.67 2.27
N LYS A 67 0.00 7.39 2.10
CA LYS A 67 0.01 8.73 1.51
C LYS A 67 0.59 8.66 0.11
N ALA A 68 -0.09 9.26 -0.86
CA ALA A 68 0.42 9.35 -2.22
C ALA A 68 1.49 10.44 -2.29
N LEU A 69 2.67 10.07 -2.79
CA LEU A 69 3.76 11.01 -3.05
C LEU A 69 3.75 11.48 -4.49
N THR A 70 3.12 10.72 -5.39
CA THR A 70 2.90 11.11 -6.78
C THR A 70 1.54 11.80 -6.88
N PRO A 71 1.45 13.03 -7.38
CA PRO A 71 0.16 13.69 -7.58
C PRO A 71 -0.75 12.87 -8.52
N ASN A 72 -2.00 12.66 -8.12
CA ASN A 72 -2.96 11.88 -8.91
C ASN A 72 -4.38 12.31 -8.50
N PRO A 73 -5.40 12.07 -9.36
CA PRO A 73 -6.77 12.49 -9.09
C PRO A 73 -7.55 11.52 -8.19
N HIS A 74 -6.95 10.40 -7.78
CA HIS A 74 -7.69 9.34 -7.09
C HIS A 74 -7.68 9.50 -5.58
N PHE A 75 -6.51 9.80 -4.99
CA PHE A 75 -6.39 9.98 -3.54
C PHE A 75 -5.11 10.74 -3.20
N SER A 76 -5.08 11.33 -2.01
CA SER A 76 -3.85 11.93 -1.46
C SER A 76 -3.37 11.17 -0.24
N SER A 77 -4.28 10.70 0.59
CA SER A 77 -3.97 9.94 1.81
C SER A 77 -5.14 9.03 2.15
N LEU A 78 -4.83 7.82 2.60
CA LEU A 78 -5.83 6.82 2.97
C LEU A 78 -5.50 6.22 4.32
N ASP A 79 -6.49 6.15 5.20
CA ASP A 79 -6.39 5.35 6.41
C ASP A 79 -6.77 3.91 6.07
N ILE A 80 -5.84 2.98 6.28
CA ILE A 80 -6.02 1.59 5.88
C ILE A 80 -6.64 0.77 7.01
N TYR A 81 -6.01 0.79 8.17
CA TYR A 81 -6.48 0.07 9.37
C TYR A 81 -6.51 0.94 10.63
#